data_0235c4a03a2fac0b931261172bc05660
#
_entry.id   0235c4a03a2fac0b931261172bc05660
#
_cell.length_a   1.000
_cell.length_b   1.000
_cell.length_c   1.000
_cell.angle_alpha   90.00
_cell.angle_beta   90.00
_cell.angle_gamma   90.00
#
_symmetry.space_group_name_H-M   'P 1'
#
loop_
_entity.id
_entity.type
_entity.pdbx_description
1 polymer ?
#
loop_
_entity_poly.entity_id
_entity_poly.type
_entity_poly.pdbx_seq_one_letter_code
_entity_poly.pdbx_strand_id
1 'polypeptide(L)'
;MENWKKEKVTRKQGLLQRLLSLAAAAALALSLVGCGTSAVVPGGSADVVPNPSSTAASVDAPFEMHFIDVGQALSVLVECDGQFMLYDGGNVDDGSLVVSYLQKQGVEELQYVFCSHAHEDHVGGLAAALAYFPADHVYSPVTQADTKCFRDFVKYTQQQGLQVEVPAVGTTWPLGSASVTMLGPVAQYSDTNDTSIVLRIDYGSTSFLLTGDMEKTAESDLVASGANLKADVLQVGHHGSSTSTGYAFLNAVLPEMGIISCGVNNKYGHPHEETLSILRDAGVNVYRTDLLGTITIGSDGQNYTVGTEHFAADAELNPTDPAAASTVQQAYIGNVNSKKFHLPTCPNLPAEKNQILFSSYDEAIEAGYTPCSTCIK
;
A
#
# COMPACT_ATOMS: atom_id res chain seq x y z
N MET A 1 6.63 0.65 -35.08
CA MET A 1 6.35 2.01 -34.57
C MET A 1 5.18 2.72 -35.27
N GLU A 2 5.06 2.66 -36.61
CA GLU A 2 3.93 3.34 -37.30
C GLU A 2 2.54 2.70 -37.05
N ASN A 3 2.45 1.40 -36.92
CA ASN A 3 1.16 0.71 -36.67
C ASN A 3 0.60 1.05 -35.26
N TRP A 4 1.44 1.17 -34.24
CA TRP A 4 1.04 1.50 -32.90
C TRP A 4 0.50 2.93 -32.76
N LYS A 5 1.13 3.92 -33.47
CA LYS A 5 0.62 5.31 -33.52
C LYS A 5 -0.73 5.43 -34.24
N LYS A 6 -0.98 4.60 -35.24
CA LYS A 6 -2.28 4.56 -35.94
C LYS A 6 -3.39 3.97 -35.05
N GLU A 7 -3.08 2.96 -34.24
CA GLU A 7 -4.06 2.40 -33.27
C GLU A 7 -4.41 3.39 -32.16
N LYS A 8 -3.44 4.12 -31.57
CA LYS A 8 -3.74 5.18 -30.57
C LYS A 8 -4.69 6.26 -31.12
N VAL A 9 -4.53 6.67 -32.38
CA VAL A 9 -5.40 7.69 -33.00
C VAL A 9 -6.82 7.16 -33.20
N THR A 10 -6.98 5.90 -33.59
CA THR A 10 -8.31 5.30 -33.82
C THR A 10 -9.05 5.03 -32.49
N ARG A 11 -8.34 4.67 -31.41
CA ARG A 11 -8.92 4.51 -30.08
C ARG A 11 -9.39 5.83 -29.46
N LYS A 12 -8.62 6.92 -29.59
CA LYS A 12 -9.03 8.25 -29.14
C LYS A 12 -10.31 8.75 -29.84
N GLN A 13 -10.49 8.44 -31.12
CA GLN A 13 -11.71 8.79 -31.85
C GLN A 13 -12.92 7.96 -31.41
N GLY A 14 -12.72 6.69 -31.03
CA GLY A 14 -13.78 5.83 -30.49
C GLY A 14 -14.25 6.27 -29.09
N LEU A 15 -13.34 6.75 -28.25
CA LEU A 15 -13.65 7.26 -26.91
C LEU A 15 -14.43 8.57 -26.97
N LEU A 16 -14.06 9.47 -27.89
CA LEU A 16 -14.78 10.75 -28.11
C LEU A 16 -16.20 10.55 -28.61
N GLN A 17 -16.46 9.52 -29.42
CA GLN A 17 -17.81 9.18 -29.88
C GLN A 17 -18.68 8.56 -28.77
N ARG A 18 -18.10 7.83 -27.82
CA ARG A 18 -18.82 7.27 -26.66
C ARG A 18 -19.21 8.34 -25.64
N LEU A 19 -18.36 9.35 -25.43
CA LEU A 19 -18.66 10.49 -24.53
C LEU A 19 -19.77 11.40 -25.09
N LEU A 20 -19.90 11.52 -26.41
CA LEU A 20 -20.97 12.29 -27.04
C LEU A 20 -22.33 11.59 -27.00
N SER A 21 -22.41 10.27 -26.82
CA SER A 21 -23.65 9.52 -26.72
C SER A 21 -24.23 9.46 -25.30
N LEU A 22 -23.45 9.72 -24.26
CA LEU A 22 -23.91 9.77 -22.86
C LEU A 22 -24.48 11.11 -22.43
N ALA A 23 -24.19 12.19 -23.13
CA ALA A 23 -24.71 13.52 -22.82
C ALA A 23 -26.19 13.76 -23.26
N ALA A 24 -26.83 12.81 -23.97
CA ALA A 24 -28.19 12.98 -24.49
C ALA A 24 -29.30 12.32 -23.63
N ALA A 25 -28.96 11.65 -22.51
CA ALA A 25 -29.94 10.89 -21.70
C ALA A 25 -30.33 11.52 -20.34
N ALA A 26 -29.79 12.70 -19.98
CA ALA A 26 -29.96 13.29 -18.64
C ALA A 26 -30.90 14.49 -18.57
N ALA A 27 -31.98 14.51 -19.38
CA ALA A 27 -32.98 15.57 -19.32
C ALA A 27 -34.39 14.98 -19.31
N LEU A 28 -34.87 14.40 -18.20
CA LEU A 28 -36.29 14.31 -17.80
C LEU A 28 -36.43 13.62 -16.44
N ALA A 29 -36.50 14.37 -15.34
CA ALA A 29 -37.29 14.07 -14.14
C ALA A 29 -37.13 15.19 -13.11
N LEU A 30 -37.94 16.23 -13.23
CA LEU A 30 -38.29 17.17 -12.13
C LEU A 30 -39.75 17.02 -11.83
N SER A 31 -40.05 16.74 -10.57
CA SER A 31 -41.14 17.27 -9.76
C SER A 31 -41.69 16.24 -8.80
N LEU A 32 -41.57 16.51 -7.50
CA LEU A 32 -42.70 16.61 -6.55
C LEU A 32 -42.16 17.04 -5.16
N VAL A 33 -42.64 18.22 -4.78
CA VAL A 33 -42.47 18.89 -3.48
C VAL A 33 -43.40 18.25 -2.46
N GLY A 34 -42.91 17.98 -1.25
CA GLY A 34 -43.70 17.63 -0.06
C GLY A 34 -43.12 18.30 1.17
N CYS A 35 -43.76 19.38 1.63
CA CYS A 35 -43.49 20.05 2.89
C CYS A 35 -43.87 19.19 4.11
N GLY A 36 -42.96 19.12 5.11
CA GLY A 36 -43.25 18.62 6.46
C GLY A 36 -42.37 19.32 7.46
N THR A 37 -42.90 20.27 8.19
CA THR A 37 -42.25 20.98 9.32
C THR A 37 -42.28 20.10 10.57
N SER A 38 -41.16 19.93 11.27
CA SER A 38 -41.11 19.58 12.69
C SER A 38 -39.88 20.09 13.39
N ALA A 39 -40.04 20.45 14.63
CA ALA A 39 -39.31 21.34 15.49
C ALA A 39 -37.89 20.86 15.87
N VAL A 40 -37.03 21.85 16.08
CA VAL A 40 -35.66 21.78 16.65
C VAL A 40 -35.73 21.55 18.15
N VAL A 41 -34.92 20.58 18.65
CA VAL A 41 -34.47 20.46 20.06
C VAL A 41 -32.95 20.38 20.04
N PRO A 42 -32.23 21.24 20.80
CA PRO A 42 -30.77 21.17 20.86
C PRO A 42 -30.34 20.20 21.97
N GLY A 43 -29.71 19.12 21.58
CA GLY A 43 -29.03 18.21 22.49
C GLY A 43 -27.72 17.78 21.84
N GLY A 44 -26.58 18.10 22.49
CA GLY A 44 -25.27 17.76 22.02
C GLY A 44 -25.10 16.25 21.85
N SER A 45 -24.57 15.87 20.69
CA SER A 45 -24.17 14.50 20.40
C SER A 45 -22.68 14.50 20.11
N ALA A 46 -21.96 13.70 20.86
CA ALA A 46 -20.64 13.26 20.46
C ALA A 46 -20.78 12.52 19.13
N ASP A 47 -19.99 12.90 18.16
CA ASP A 47 -19.94 12.22 16.87
C ASP A 47 -19.43 10.79 17.09
N VAL A 48 -20.36 9.86 16.99
CA VAL A 48 -20.05 8.43 16.91
C VAL A 48 -19.56 8.17 15.49
N VAL A 49 -18.28 7.91 15.35
CA VAL A 49 -17.68 7.35 14.13
C VAL A 49 -18.46 6.07 13.79
N PRO A 50 -19.02 5.91 12.60
CA PRO A 50 -19.78 4.70 12.27
C PRO A 50 -18.85 3.49 12.27
N ASN A 51 -19.19 2.52 13.12
CA ASN A 51 -18.58 1.20 13.15
C ASN A 51 -18.76 0.53 11.76
N PRO A 52 -17.70 0.12 11.07
CA PRO A 52 -17.82 -0.48 9.75
C PRO A 52 -18.53 -1.83 9.86
N SER A 53 -19.72 -1.92 9.29
CA SER A 53 -20.45 -3.18 9.13
C SER A 53 -19.69 -4.12 8.19
N SER A 54 -19.51 -5.35 8.63
CA SER A 54 -18.83 -6.47 8.01
C SER A 54 -19.39 -6.86 6.63
N THR A 55 -18.87 -6.31 5.58
CA THR A 55 -18.74 -6.92 4.24
C THR A 55 -17.52 -6.28 3.59
N ALA A 56 -16.70 -7.08 2.90
CA ALA A 56 -15.64 -6.55 2.06
C ALA A 56 -16.27 -5.53 1.09
N ALA A 57 -16.18 -4.26 1.44
CA ALA A 57 -16.76 -3.20 0.65
C ALA A 57 -15.78 -2.87 -0.48
N SER A 58 -16.21 -3.10 -1.73
CA SER A 58 -15.54 -2.45 -2.86
C SER A 58 -15.69 -0.95 -2.66
N VAL A 59 -14.61 -0.24 -2.62
CA VAL A 59 -14.60 1.21 -2.73
C VAL A 59 -14.87 1.52 -4.19
N ASP A 60 -15.77 2.46 -4.45
CA ASP A 60 -16.06 2.99 -5.81
C ASP A 60 -15.96 4.52 -5.67
N ALA A 61 -14.78 5.04 -5.93
CA ALA A 61 -14.45 6.45 -5.77
C ALA A 61 -13.66 6.96 -6.99
N PRO A 62 -13.73 8.25 -7.32
CA PRO A 62 -12.96 8.83 -8.42
C PRO A 62 -11.44 8.79 -8.22
N PHE A 63 -10.99 8.66 -6.97
CA PHE A 63 -9.62 8.41 -6.57
C PHE A 63 -9.57 7.20 -5.65
N GLU A 64 -8.71 6.24 -5.97
CA GLU A 64 -8.46 5.06 -5.13
C GLU A 64 -6.97 4.80 -4.97
N MET A 65 -6.55 4.44 -3.76
CA MET A 65 -5.21 3.99 -3.44
C MET A 65 -5.27 2.62 -2.78
N HIS A 66 -4.68 1.61 -3.43
CA HIS A 66 -4.71 0.23 -3.01
C HIS A 66 -3.35 -0.20 -2.46
N PHE A 67 -3.27 -0.49 -1.18
CA PHE A 67 -2.12 -1.15 -0.56
C PHE A 67 -2.33 -2.66 -0.70
N ILE A 68 -1.70 -3.23 -1.73
CA ILE A 68 -1.89 -4.64 -2.09
C ILE A 68 -1.21 -5.52 -1.05
N ASP A 69 -1.91 -6.55 -0.56
CA ASP A 69 -1.28 -7.53 0.34
C ASP A 69 -0.30 -8.43 -0.45
N VAL A 70 0.94 -8.04 -0.40
CA VAL A 70 2.11 -8.75 -0.96
C VAL A 70 2.98 -9.36 0.16
N GLY A 71 2.40 -9.57 1.37
CA GLY A 71 3.13 -10.06 2.52
C GLY A 71 4.16 -9.03 3.02
N GLN A 72 5.40 -9.50 3.33
CA GLN A 72 6.46 -8.63 3.84
C GLN A 72 7.14 -7.90 2.68
N ALA A 73 6.45 -6.91 2.12
CA ALA A 73 6.84 -6.13 0.95
C ALA A 73 5.90 -4.94 0.76
N LEU A 74 6.13 -4.11 -0.24
CA LEU A 74 5.27 -2.98 -0.59
C LEU A 74 4.86 -3.02 -2.06
N SER A 75 3.57 -2.83 -2.31
CA SER A 75 3.03 -2.54 -3.65
C SER A 75 1.77 -1.70 -3.52
N VAL A 76 1.76 -0.54 -4.16
CA VAL A 76 0.64 0.41 -4.10
C VAL A 76 0.19 0.76 -5.50
N LEU A 77 -1.08 0.48 -5.81
CA LEU A 77 -1.74 0.96 -7.02
C LEU A 77 -2.50 2.24 -6.67
N VAL A 78 -2.34 3.27 -7.47
CA VAL A 78 -3.14 4.50 -7.39
C VAL A 78 -3.92 4.66 -8.68
N GLU A 79 -5.24 4.86 -8.55
CA GLU A 79 -6.14 5.18 -9.64
C GLU A 79 -6.73 6.56 -9.44
N CYS A 80 -6.78 7.35 -10.51
CA CYS A 80 -7.54 8.60 -10.55
C CYS A 80 -8.10 8.83 -11.95
N ASP A 81 -9.41 8.94 -12.06
CA ASP A 81 -10.13 9.19 -13.34
C ASP A 81 -9.75 8.18 -14.45
N GLY A 82 -9.52 6.92 -14.09
CA GLY A 82 -9.12 5.85 -15.01
C GLY A 82 -7.66 5.93 -15.50
N GLN A 83 -6.82 6.69 -14.82
CA GLN A 83 -5.36 6.69 -14.99
C GLN A 83 -4.70 5.99 -13.81
N PHE A 84 -3.64 5.23 -14.07
CA PHE A 84 -3.04 4.35 -13.10
C PHE A 84 -1.56 4.63 -12.88
N MET A 85 -1.14 4.58 -11.61
CA MET A 85 0.24 4.64 -11.17
C MET A 85 0.54 3.44 -10.26
N LEU A 86 1.65 2.77 -10.51
CA LEU A 86 2.15 1.71 -9.62
C LEU A 86 3.39 2.21 -8.88
N TYR A 87 3.34 2.16 -7.55
CA TYR A 87 4.47 2.45 -6.67
C TYR A 87 4.88 1.17 -5.95
N ASP A 88 6.06 0.66 -6.29
CA ASP A 88 6.60 -0.65 -5.90
C ASP A 88 5.77 -1.86 -6.36
N GLY A 89 6.36 -3.03 -6.35
CA GLY A 89 5.77 -4.23 -6.91
C GLY A 89 5.86 -5.47 -6.02
N GLY A 90 6.26 -5.32 -4.76
CA GLY A 90 6.51 -6.45 -3.88
C GLY A 90 7.79 -7.22 -4.22
N ASN A 91 7.93 -8.44 -3.69
CA ASN A 91 9.03 -9.35 -4.00
C ASN A 91 8.93 -9.89 -5.42
N VAL A 92 9.97 -10.55 -5.90
CA VAL A 92 9.97 -11.24 -7.22
C VAL A 92 8.83 -12.25 -7.31
N ASP A 93 8.58 -13.01 -6.24
CA ASP A 93 7.54 -14.05 -6.22
C ASP A 93 6.12 -13.47 -6.21
N ASP A 94 5.94 -12.19 -5.83
CA ASP A 94 4.65 -11.50 -5.80
C ASP A 94 4.22 -10.97 -7.18
N GLY A 95 5.13 -10.97 -8.16
CA GLY A 95 4.88 -10.40 -9.48
C GLY A 95 3.61 -10.92 -10.17
N SER A 96 3.28 -12.21 -10.01
CA SER A 96 2.06 -12.79 -10.58
C SER A 96 0.79 -12.32 -9.85
N LEU A 97 0.87 -12.13 -8.53
CA LEU A 97 -0.21 -11.60 -7.71
C LEU A 97 -0.48 -10.14 -8.10
N VAL A 98 0.57 -9.32 -8.16
CA VAL A 98 0.46 -7.91 -8.56
C VAL A 98 -0.16 -7.78 -9.95
N VAL A 99 0.33 -8.52 -10.95
CA VAL A 99 -0.25 -8.53 -12.32
C VAL A 99 -1.73 -8.91 -12.29
N SER A 100 -2.11 -9.95 -11.53
CA SER A 100 -3.51 -10.39 -11.44
C SER A 100 -4.39 -9.34 -10.75
N TYR A 101 -3.85 -8.66 -9.73
CA TYR A 101 -4.54 -7.58 -9.05
C TYR A 101 -4.79 -6.39 -9.99
N LEU A 102 -3.75 -5.93 -10.69
CA LEU A 102 -3.85 -4.86 -11.68
C LEU A 102 -4.88 -5.18 -12.78
N GLN A 103 -4.90 -6.44 -13.28
CA GLN A 103 -5.91 -6.89 -14.23
C GLN A 103 -7.33 -6.79 -13.67
N LYS A 104 -7.52 -7.21 -12.41
CA LYS A 104 -8.82 -7.14 -11.72
C LYS A 104 -9.31 -5.70 -11.56
N GLN A 105 -8.39 -4.74 -11.35
CA GLN A 105 -8.69 -3.32 -11.29
C GLN A 105 -8.86 -2.68 -12.69
N GLY A 106 -8.78 -3.45 -13.76
CA GLY A 106 -9.00 -2.94 -15.11
C GLY A 106 -7.85 -2.13 -15.69
N VAL A 107 -6.65 -2.26 -15.13
CA VAL A 107 -5.45 -1.57 -15.64
C VAL A 107 -5.17 -2.05 -17.07
N GLU A 108 -5.17 -1.13 -18.01
CA GLU A 108 -4.74 -1.38 -19.40
C GLU A 108 -3.35 -0.80 -19.68
N GLU A 109 -2.97 0.29 -19.02
CA GLU A 109 -1.70 1.01 -19.16
C GLU A 109 -1.36 1.70 -17.83
N LEU A 110 -0.09 1.78 -17.47
CA LEU A 110 0.40 2.51 -16.31
C LEU A 110 0.98 3.86 -16.77
N GLN A 111 0.40 4.98 -16.33
CA GLN A 111 0.96 6.29 -16.60
C GLN A 111 2.35 6.41 -16.00
N TYR A 112 2.49 5.93 -14.77
CA TYR A 112 3.74 6.00 -14.02
C TYR A 112 4.01 4.68 -13.30
N VAL A 113 5.27 4.26 -13.33
CA VAL A 113 5.80 3.20 -12.47
C VAL A 113 6.93 3.78 -11.65
N PHE A 114 6.80 3.74 -10.33
CA PHE A 114 7.83 4.17 -9.39
C PHE A 114 8.41 2.96 -8.66
N CYS A 115 9.72 2.85 -8.65
CA CYS A 115 10.46 2.03 -7.72
C CYS A 115 10.95 2.95 -6.60
N SER A 116 10.47 2.78 -5.37
CA SER A 116 10.87 3.63 -4.25
C SER A 116 12.37 3.55 -4.02
N HIS A 117 12.90 2.33 -3.94
CA HIS A 117 14.32 2.05 -3.81
C HIS A 117 14.66 0.63 -4.31
N ALA A 118 15.94 0.24 -4.30
CA ALA A 118 16.42 -0.93 -5.03
C ALA A 118 16.38 -2.27 -4.25
N HIS A 119 15.69 -2.37 -3.11
CA HIS A 119 15.50 -3.65 -2.41
C HIS A 119 14.46 -4.52 -3.12
N GLU A 120 14.60 -5.84 -2.95
CA GLU A 120 13.80 -6.83 -3.67
C GLU A 120 12.31 -6.73 -3.34
N ASP A 121 11.95 -6.52 -2.08
CA ASP A 121 10.60 -6.41 -1.56
C ASP A 121 9.84 -5.15 -2.02
N HIS A 122 10.47 -4.34 -2.88
CA HIS A 122 9.92 -3.17 -3.56
C HIS A 122 10.01 -3.28 -5.08
N VAL A 123 11.23 -3.54 -5.62
CA VAL A 123 11.45 -3.60 -7.06
C VAL A 123 11.08 -4.94 -7.69
N GLY A 124 10.96 -6.00 -6.88
CA GLY A 124 10.93 -7.39 -7.34
C GLY A 124 9.85 -7.69 -8.36
N GLY A 125 8.61 -7.36 -8.06
CA GLY A 125 7.45 -7.62 -8.91
C GLY A 125 7.26 -6.61 -10.05
N LEU A 126 7.96 -5.46 -10.04
CA LEU A 126 7.84 -4.44 -11.09
C LEU A 126 8.22 -4.99 -12.48
N ALA A 127 9.18 -5.91 -12.53
CA ALA A 127 9.57 -6.55 -13.79
C ALA A 127 8.39 -7.33 -14.42
N ALA A 128 7.56 -7.99 -13.62
CA ALA A 128 6.38 -8.70 -14.09
C ALA A 128 5.28 -7.73 -14.56
N ALA A 129 5.04 -6.65 -13.80
CA ALA A 129 4.09 -5.61 -14.18
C ALA A 129 4.49 -4.97 -15.52
N LEU A 130 5.75 -4.59 -15.71
CA LEU A 130 6.28 -4.02 -16.96
C LEU A 130 6.33 -5.03 -18.12
N ALA A 131 6.43 -6.33 -17.83
CA ALA A 131 6.32 -7.36 -18.88
C ALA A 131 4.90 -7.49 -19.42
N TYR A 132 3.88 -7.15 -18.62
CA TYR A 132 2.48 -7.35 -18.92
C TYR A 132 1.76 -6.08 -19.37
N PHE A 133 1.98 -4.96 -18.67
CA PHE A 133 1.32 -3.68 -18.92
C PHE A 133 2.27 -2.69 -19.62
N PRO A 134 1.79 -1.97 -20.65
CA PRO A 134 2.49 -0.79 -21.14
C PRO A 134 2.66 0.24 -20.02
N ALA A 135 3.78 0.95 -20.01
CA ALA A 135 4.01 2.09 -19.16
C ALA A 135 4.35 3.33 -20.00
N ASP A 136 4.01 4.53 -19.52
CA ASP A 136 4.45 5.76 -20.17
C ASP A 136 5.79 6.24 -19.58
N HIS A 137 5.97 6.15 -18.25
CA HIS A 137 7.18 6.58 -17.54
C HIS A 137 7.57 5.60 -16.44
N VAL A 138 8.87 5.42 -16.25
CA VAL A 138 9.42 4.53 -15.21
C VAL A 138 10.50 5.28 -14.42
N TYR A 139 10.29 5.39 -13.11
CA TYR A 139 11.13 6.15 -12.21
C TYR A 139 11.76 5.27 -11.12
N SER A 140 12.98 5.62 -10.72
CA SER A 140 13.70 5.02 -9.59
C SER A 140 14.73 6.01 -9.08
N PRO A 141 15.18 5.95 -7.81
CA PRO A 141 16.24 6.84 -7.32
C PRO A 141 17.61 6.54 -7.95
N VAL A 142 17.76 5.37 -8.57
CA VAL A 142 18.98 4.94 -9.25
C VAL A 142 18.65 4.28 -10.60
N THR A 143 19.58 4.32 -11.55
CA THR A 143 19.40 3.64 -12.84
C THR A 143 20.07 2.29 -12.93
N GLN A 144 20.84 1.91 -11.88
CA GLN A 144 21.60 0.66 -11.82
C GLN A 144 21.67 0.17 -10.36
N ALA A 145 21.53 -1.14 -10.17
CA ALA A 145 21.85 -1.84 -8.93
C ALA A 145 22.30 -3.28 -9.25
N ASP A 146 23.12 -3.87 -8.35
CA ASP A 146 23.75 -5.17 -8.60
C ASP A 146 22.86 -6.39 -8.30
N THR A 147 21.57 -6.19 -8.01
CA THR A 147 20.63 -7.28 -7.80
C THR A 147 20.01 -7.77 -9.10
N LYS A 148 19.62 -9.03 -9.14
CA LYS A 148 18.96 -9.60 -10.34
C LYS A 148 17.60 -8.95 -10.58
N CYS A 149 16.82 -8.75 -9.53
CA CYS A 149 15.48 -8.13 -9.61
C CYS A 149 15.55 -6.72 -10.23
N PHE A 150 16.51 -5.89 -9.81
CA PHE A 150 16.69 -4.56 -10.38
C PHE A 150 17.14 -4.60 -11.85
N ARG A 151 18.04 -5.52 -12.22
CA ARG A 151 18.43 -5.70 -13.62
C ARG A 151 17.26 -6.17 -14.50
N ASP A 152 16.39 -7.04 -13.96
CA ASP A 152 15.18 -7.46 -14.68
C ASP A 152 14.19 -6.29 -14.82
N PHE A 153 13.99 -5.46 -13.80
CA PHE A 153 13.21 -4.22 -13.86
C PHE A 153 13.71 -3.28 -14.98
N VAL A 154 15.01 -2.98 -15.04
CA VAL A 154 15.62 -2.17 -16.11
C VAL A 154 15.42 -2.82 -17.48
N LYS A 155 15.62 -4.14 -17.58
CA LYS A 155 15.45 -4.90 -18.83
C LYS A 155 14.03 -4.76 -19.39
N TYR A 156 12.99 -4.96 -18.56
CA TYR A 156 11.61 -4.89 -19.03
C TYR A 156 11.18 -3.45 -19.34
N THR A 157 11.70 -2.46 -18.63
CA THR A 157 11.58 -1.05 -19.00
C THR A 157 12.14 -0.81 -20.42
N GLN A 158 13.36 -1.30 -20.69
CA GLN A 158 14.01 -1.13 -22.01
C GLN A 158 13.28 -1.89 -23.13
N GLN A 159 12.66 -3.02 -22.84
CA GLN A 159 11.86 -3.76 -23.83
C GLN A 159 10.65 -2.96 -24.32
N GLN A 160 10.13 -2.04 -23.51
CA GLN A 160 9.09 -1.10 -23.91
C GLN A 160 9.63 0.14 -24.67
N GLY A 161 10.95 0.23 -24.85
CA GLY A 161 11.62 1.38 -25.48
C GLY A 161 11.80 2.57 -24.54
N LEU A 162 11.61 2.34 -23.22
CA LEU A 162 11.79 3.32 -22.16
C LEU A 162 13.15 3.18 -21.49
N GLN A 163 13.47 4.14 -20.64
CA GLN A 163 14.60 4.09 -19.71
C GLN A 163 14.10 4.38 -18.31
N VAL A 164 14.79 3.82 -17.31
CA VAL A 164 14.57 4.21 -15.91
C VAL A 164 15.11 5.61 -15.72
N GLU A 165 14.27 6.53 -15.28
CA GLU A 165 14.60 7.93 -15.05
C GLU A 165 14.76 8.21 -13.55
N VAL A 166 15.71 9.08 -13.18
CA VAL A 166 15.85 9.61 -11.82
C VAL A 166 15.18 10.97 -11.77
N PRO A 167 14.02 11.09 -11.12
CA PRO A 167 13.31 12.36 -11.11
C PRO A 167 13.96 13.35 -10.13
N ALA A 168 13.74 14.64 -10.36
CA ALA A 168 14.22 15.68 -9.45
C ALA A 168 13.18 15.97 -8.35
N VAL A 169 13.66 16.26 -7.15
CA VAL A 169 12.79 16.74 -6.05
C VAL A 169 12.04 18.00 -6.48
N GLY A 170 10.75 18.07 -6.15
CA GLY A 170 9.84 19.12 -6.56
C GLY A 170 9.20 18.91 -7.94
N THR A 171 9.56 17.84 -8.67
CA THR A 171 8.82 17.48 -9.89
C THR A 171 7.39 17.07 -9.51
N THR A 172 6.44 17.55 -10.32
CA THR A 172 5.02 17.26 -10.16
C THR A 172 4.45 16.69 -11.45
N TRP A 173 3.66 15.62 -11.34
CA TRP A 173 2.99 14.94 -12.42
C TRP A 173 1.47 14.91 -12.21
N PRO A 174 0.65 15.07 -13.24
CA PRO A 174 -0.77 14.83 -13.16
C PRO A 174 -1.07 13.32 -13.18
N LEU A 175 -2.03 12.88 -12.38
CA LEU A 175 -2.64 11.55 -12.49
C LEU A 175 -4.16 11.75 -12.46
N GLY A 176 -4.80 11.77 -13.63
CA GLY A 176 -6.18 12.26 -13.74
C GLY A 176 -6.29 13.70 -13.23
N SER A 177 -7.18 13.93 -12.28
CA SER A 177 -7.33 15.20 -11.55
C SER A 177 -6.49 15.29 -10.28
N ALA A 178 -5.75 14.25 -9.92
CA ALA A 178 -4.80 14.26 -8.83
C ALA A 178 -3.44 14.83 -9.26
N SER A 179 -2.65 15.28 -8.29
CA SER A 179 -1.30 15.80 -8.45
C SER A 179 -0.32 14.97 -7.64
N VAL A 180 0.69 14.41 -8.28
CA VAL A 180 1.76 13.61 -7.66
C VAL A 180 3.02 14.45 -7.60
N THR A 181 3.56 14.73 -6.41
CA THR A 181 4.75 15.57 -6.22
C THR A 181 5.85 14.78 -5.53
N MET A 182 7.05 14.79 -6.08
CA MET A 182 8.23 14.18 -5.46
C MET A 182 8.79 15.10 -4.38
N LEU A 183 8.87 14.61 -3.15
CA LEU A 183 9.40 15.33 -2.00
C LEU A 183 10.82 14.89 -1.60
N GLY A 184 11.19 13.64 -1.85
CA GLY A 184 12.47 13.04 -1.49
C GLY A 184 12.91 11.94 -2.46
N PRO A 185 14.18 11.52 -2.36
CA PRO A 185 15.18 11.88 -1.35
C PRO A 185 15.77 13.28 -1.59
N VAL A 186 16.00 14.05 -0.50
CA VAL A 186 16.50 15.43 -0.57
C VAL A 186 18.03 15.53 -0.55
N ALA A 187 18.71 14.41 -0.30
CA ALA A 187 20.16 14.29 -0.31
C ALA A 187 20.59 12.96 -0.96
N GLN A 188 21.88 12.72 -1.04
CA GLN A 188 22.43 11.44 -1.44
C GLN A 188 22.75 10.62 -0.18
N TYR A 189 22.28 9.39 -0.15
CA TYR A 189 22.42 8.48 0.98
C TYR A 189 23.23 7.25 0.57
N SER A 190 23.97 6.68 1.54
CA SER A 190 24.67 5.40 1.37
C SER A 190 23.77 4.22 1.71
N ASP A 191 22.78 4.43 2.56
CA ASP A 191 21.76 3.44 2.87
C ASP A 191 20.73 3.41 1.75
N THR A 192 20.39 2.22 1.28
CA THR A 192 19.44 2.03 0.18
C THR A 192 18.02 2.46 0.58
N ASN A 193 17.61 2.22 1.82
CA ASN A 193 16.31 2.63 2.34
C ASN A 193 16.14 4.15 2.30
N ASP A 194 17.16 4.88 2.71
CA ASP A 194 17.18 6.34 2.72
C ASP A 194 17.12 6.96 1.30
N THR A 195 17.38 6.15 0.25
CA THR A 195 17.20 6.61 -1.15
C THR A 195 15.76 6.58 -1.61
N SER A 196 14.81 6.15 -0.78
CA SER A 196 13.39 6.00 -1.15
C SER A 196 12.81 7.27 -1.77
N ILE A 197 12.19 7.13 -2.95
CA ILE A 197 11.39 8.19 -3.56
C ILE A 197 10.17 8.43 -2.67
N VAL A 198 10.06 9.64 -2.14
CA VAL A 198 8.91 10.08 -1.34
C VAL A 198 7.96 10.85 -2.22
N LEU A 199 6.70 10.39 -2.29
CA LEU A 199 5.65 11.01 -3.09
C LEU A 199 4.54 11.55 -2.21
N ARG A 200 4.18 12.82 -2.42
CA ARG A 200 2.93 13.40 -1.95
C ARG A 200 1.93 13.39 -3.08
N ILE A 201 0.71 12.94 -2.80
CA ILE A 201 -0.39 12.91 -3.76
C ILE A 201 -1.52 13.76 -3.19
N ASP A 202 -1.98 14.74 -3.97
CA ASP A 202 -3.08 15.62 -3.60
C ASP A 202 -4.26 15.38 -4.56
N TYR A 203 -5.45 15.15 -3.98
CA TYR A 203 -6.71 15.02 -4.71
C TYR A 203 -7.82 15.82 -4.01
N GLY A 204 -8.26 16.92 -4.63
CA GLY A 204 -9.18 17.86 -3.98
C GLY A 204 -8.58 18.46 -2.71
N SER A 205 -9.21 18.21 -1.55
CA SER A 205 -8.68 18.57 -0.22
C SER A 205 -8.06 17.39 0.53
N THR A 206 -7.99 16.21 -0.08
CA THR A 206 -7.41 15.00 0.50
C THR A 206 -5.95 14.82 0.07
N SER A 207 -5.12 14.24 0.94
CA SER A 207 -3.69 14.14 0.71
C SER A 207 -3.09 12.85 1.25
N PHE A 208 -2.12 12.30 0.51
CA PHE A 208 -1.48 11.02 0.78
C PHE A 208 0.03 11.19 0.71
N LEU A 209 0.76 10.45 1.55
CA LEU A 209 2.23 10.44 1.55
C LEU A 209 2.74 9.00 1.49
N LEU A 210 3.47 8.68 0.41
CA LEU A 210 4.19 7.43 0.23
C LEU A 210 5.68 7.66 0.53
N THR A 211 6.28 6.86 1.39
CA THR A 211 7.64 7.07 1.91
C THR A 211 8.61 5.93 1.55
N GLY A 212 8.09 4.82 1.00
CA GLY A 212 8.88 3.61 0.86
C GLY A 212 9.43 3.15 2.21
N ASP A 213 10.74 2.90 2.23
CA ASP A 213 11.44 2.49 3.44
C ASP A 213 12.37 3.56 4.01
N MET A 214 12.09 4.83 3.68
CA MET A 214 12.84 5.98 4.21
C MET A 214 13.01 5.86 5.72
N GLU A 215 14.26 5.96 6.20
CA GLU A 215 14.62 5.87 7.61
C GLU A 215 14.84 7.26 8.25
N LYS A 216 15.06 7.28 9.56
CA LYS A 216 15.12 8.49 10.39
C LYS A 216 16.14 9.54 9.92
N THR A 217 17.21 9.12 9.24
CA THR A 217 18.21 10.05 8.69
C THR A 217 17.59 10.87 7.56
N ALA A 218 17.00 10.21 6.58
CA ALA A 218 16.35 10.89 5.45
C ALA A 218 15.04 11.60 5.88
N GLU A 219 14.31 11.06 6.86
CA GLU A 219 13.16 11.74 7.48
C GLU A 219 13.57 13.11 8.07
N SER A 220 14.68 13.14 8.82
CA SER A 220 15.19 14.38 9.44
C SER A 220 15.59 15.42 8.40
N ASP A 221 16.26 14.99 7.34
CA ASP A 221 16.66 15.86 6.24
C ASP A 221 15.44 16.38 5.48
N LEU A 222 14.44 15.52 5.27
CA LEU A 222 13.20 15.88 4.59
C LEU A 222 12.38 16.89 5.41
N VAL A 223 12.28 16.73 6.73
CA VAL A 223 11.68 17.72 7.62
C VAL A 223 12.46 19.04 7.60
N ALA A 224 13.79 18.98 7.63
CA ALA A 224 14.66 20.16 7.59
C ALA A 224 14.59 20.90 6.24
N SER A 225 14.22 20.23 5.17
CA SER A 225 14.07 20.84 3.83
C SER A 225 12.93 21.86 3.77
N GLY A 226 11.97 21.81 4.70
CA GLY A 226 10.78 22.64 4.71
C GLY A 226 9.73 22.25 3.67
N ALA A 227 9.82 21.05 3.08
CA ALA A 227 8.79 20.51 2.18
C ALA A 227 7.43 20.43 2.88
N ASN A 228 6.34 20.56 2.12
CA ASN A 228 5.00 20.35 2.65
C ASN A 228 4.75 18.85 2.84
N LEU A 229 4.95 18.36 4.08
CA LEU A 229 4.78 16.95 4.44
C LEU A 229 3.38 16.62 4.93
N LYS A 230 2.54 17.63 5.26
CA LYS A 230 1.22 17.38 5.81
C LYS A 230 0.40 16.50 4.87
N ALA A 231 -0.07 15.36 5.37
CA ALA A 231 -0.89 14.41 4.62
C ALA A 231 -1.89 13.72 5.55
N ASP A 232 -3.08 13.43 5.04
CA ASP A 232 -4.14 12.80 5.83
C ASP A 232 -3.92 11.28 5.94
N VAL A 233 -3.33 10.67 4.89
CA VAL A 233 -2.99 9.26 4.85
C VAL A 233 -1.48 9.10 4.66
N LEU A 234 -0.85 8.34 5.57
CA LEU A 234 0.57 8.03 5.54
C LEU A 234 0.79 6.54 5.26
N GLN A 235 1.56 6.19 4.23
CA GLN A 235 2.22 4.90 4.20
C GLN A 235 3.33 4.95 5.25
N VAL A 236 3.18 4.14 6.30
CA VAL A 236 4.14 4.05 7.40
C VAL A 236 5.43 3.41 6.90
N GLY A 237 6.54 4.10 7.07
CA GLY A 237 7.82 3.71 6.47
C GLY A 237 8.32 2.35 6.90
N HIS A 238 9.02 1.67 5.99
CA HIS A 238 9.79 0.45 6.22
C HIS A 238 8.97 -0.64 6.94
N HIS A 239 7.76 -0.89 6.45
CA HIS A 239 6.84 -1.91 6.96
C HIS A 239 6.52 -1.79 8.45
N GLY A 240 6.66 -0.58 9.02
CA GLY A 240 6.51 -0.35 10.46
C GLY A 240 7.76 -0.66 11.29
N SER A 241 8.96 -0.66 10.67
CA SER A 241 10.24 -0.74 11.39
C SER A 241 10.43 0.41 12.36
N SER A 242 11.08 0.13 13.50
CA SER A 242 11.49 1.15 14.46
C SER A 242 12.60 2.07 13.95
N THR A 243 13.20 1.77 12.79
CA THR A 243 14.17 2.66 12.13
C THR A 243 13.52 3.83 11.40
N SER A 244 12.20 3.76 11.16
CA SER A 244 11.41 4.74 10.41
C SER A 244 10.29 5.36 11.26
N THR A 245 9.57 6.31 10.69
CA THR A 245 8.38 6.97 11.25
C THR A 245 8.65 7.56 12.63
N GLY A 246 9.72 8.37 12.70
CA GLY A 246 10.10 9.06 13.95
C GLY A 246 9.13 10.17 14.34
N TYR A 247 9.09 10.54 15.62
CA TYR A 247 8.19 11.59 16.18
C TYR A 247 8.27 12.92 15.43
N ALA A 248 9.48 13.37 15.04
CA ALA A 248 9.65 14.65 14.34
C ALA A 248 9.00 14.62 12.95
N PHE A 249 9.18 13.51 12.24
CA PHE A 249 8.56 13.29 10.92
C PHE A 249 7.04 13.17 11.06
N LEU A 250 6.54 12.34 11.96
CA LEU A 250 5.11 12.15 12.16
C LEU A 250 4.40 13.46 12.56
N ASN A 251 5.06 14.29 13.39
CA ASN A 251 4.55 15.62 13.75
C ASN A 251 4.55 16.61 12.58
N ALA A 252 5.38 16.41 11.57
CA ALA A 252 5.37 17.24 10.36
C ALA A 252 4.30 16.76 9.36
N VAL A 253 3.98 15.45 9.35
CA VAL A 253 2.96 14.85 8.47
C VAL A 253 1.56 15.06 9.05
N LEU A 254 1.35 14.83 10.35
CA LEU A 254 0.06 14.90 11.06
C LEU A 254 -1.04 14.06 10.40
N PRO A 255 -0.81 12.76 10.16
CA PRO A 255 -1.77 11.93 9.44
C PRO A 255 -2.95 11.54 10.35
N GLU A 256 -4.14 11.40 9.76
CA GLU A 256 -5.30 10.77 10.40
C GLU A 256 -5.23 9.24 10.32
N MET A 257 -4.66 8.72 9.21
CA MET A 257 -4.54 7.29 8.94
C MET A 257 -3.09 6.91 8.64
N GLY A 258 -2.64 5.79 9.21
CA GLY A 258 -1.36 5.17 8.94
C GLY A 258 -1.55 3.76 8.36
N ILE A 259 -1.03 3.51 7.16
CA ILE A 259 -1.13 2.21 6.51
C ILE A 259 0.22 1.51 6.60
N ILE A 260 0.23 0.30 7.17
CA ILE A 260 1.42 -0.54 7.31
C ILE A 260 1.28 -1.73 6.37
N SER A 261 2.12 -1.79 5.34
CA SER A 261 2.26 -2.99 4.50
C SER A 261 3.28 -3.92 5.13
N CYS A 262 2.84 -5.04 5.69
CA CYS A 262 3.71 -6.02 6.35
C CYS A 262 3.11 -7.42 6.23
N GLY A 263 3.95 -8.43 6.35
CA GLY A 263 3.53 -9.83 6.23
C GLY A 263 3.20 -10.46 7.58
N VAL A 264 2.27 -11.40 7.55
CA VAL A 264 1.94 -12.25 8.71
C VAL A 264 3.19 -13.01 9.15
N ASN A 265 3.52 -12.96 10.43
CA ASN A 265 4.68 -13.67 11.02
C ASN A 265 6.00 -13.40 10.29
N ASN A 266 6.22 -12.18 9.86
CA ASN A 266 7.45 -11.82 9.19
C ASN A 266 8.66 -11.94 10.15
N LYS A 267 9.80 -12.35 9.59
CA LYS A 267 11.03 -12.60 10.34
C LYS A 267 11.66 -11.35 10.99
N TYR A 268 11.19 -10.16 10.64
CA TYR A 268 11.69 -8.88 11.16
C TYR A 268 10.93 -8.42 12.39
N GLY A 269 9.78 -9.03 12.70
CA GLY A 269 8.90 -8.61 13.79
C GLY A 269 8.16 -7.30 13.50
N HIS A 270 8.02 -6.93 12.22
CA HIS A 270 7.27 -5.74 11.80
C HIS A 270 5.75 -5.96 11.88
N PRO A 271 4.98 -4.92 12.28
CA PRO A 271 5.44 -3.64 12.77
C PRO A 271 6.02 -3.74 14.19
N HIS A 272 7.11 -2.99 14.46
CA HIS A 272 7.69 -2.91 15.80
C HIS A 272 6.79 -2.13 16.76
N GLU A 273 6.80 -2.53 18.04
CA GLU A 273 6.01 -1.87 19.08
C GLU A 273 6.38 -0.38 19.23
N GLU A 274 7.64 -0.02 19.03
CA GLU A 274 8.09 1.37 19.05
C GLU A 274 7.33 2.23 18.02
N THR A 275 7.16 1.70 16.81
CA THR A 275 6.42 2.39 15.75
C THR A 275 4.93 2.48 16.08
N LEU A 276 4.33 1.37 16.54
CA LEU A 276 2.93 1.34 16.97
C LEU A 276 2.68 2.31 18.12
N SER A 277 3.59 2.39 19.10
CA SER A 277 3.49 3.35 20.22
C SER A 277 3.51 4.80 19.74
N ILE A 278 4.42 5.14 18.82
CA ILE A 278 4.49 6.49 18.24
C ILE A 278 3.19 6.86 17.53
N LEU A 279 2.61 5.93 16.75
CA LEU A 279 1.34 6.16 16.06
C LEU A 279 0.16 6.30 17.02
N ARG A 280 0.11 5.50 18.11
CA ARG A 280 -0.90 5.64 19.17
C ARG A 280 -0.81 6.99 19.87
N ASP A 281 0.39 7.39 20.27
CA ASP A 281 0.63 8.66 20.96
C ASP A 281 0.21 9.85 20.10
N ALA A 282 0.32 9.73 18.78
CA ALA A 282 -0.12 10.74 17.82
C ALA A 282 -1.62 10.66 17.46
N GLY A 283 -2.34 9.65 17.96
CA GLY A 283 -3.77 9.45 17.68
C GLY A 283 -4.06 8.99 16.23
N VAL A 284 -3.10 8.35 15.58
CA VAL A 284 -3.24 7.87 14.19
C VAL A 284 -4.05 6.57 14.15
N ASN A 285 -5.06 6.50 13.29
CA ASN A 285 -5.79 5.27 12.99
C ASN A 285 -4.91 4.35 12.14
N VAL A 286 -4.56 3.17 12.67
CA VAL A 286 -3.64 2.23 12.02
C VAL A 286 -4.42 1.17 11.25
N TYR A 287 -3.99 0.90 10.02
CA TYR A 287 -4.44 -0.21 9.17
C TYR A 287 -3.24 -1.05 8.74
N ARG A 288 -3.34 -2.38 8.80
CA ARG A 288 -2.23 -3.30 8.56
C ARG A 288 -2.64 -4.39 7.57
N THR A 289 -1.82 -4.61 6.53
CA THR A 289 -2.13 -5.62 5.51
C THR A 289 -2.07 -7.06 6.05
N ASP A 290 -1.22 -7.34 7.02
CA ASP A 290 -1.12 -8.67 7.66
C ASP A 290 -2.38 -9.11 8.42
N LEU A 291 -3.25 -8.16 8.78
CA LEU A 291 -4.52 -8.42 9.48
C LEU A 291 -5.75 -8.18 8.60
N LEU A 292 -5.67 -7.25 7.66
CA LEU A 292 -6.79 -6.76 6.87
C LEU A 292 -6.78 -7.27 5.41
N GLY A 293 -5.70 -7.91 4.96
CA GLY A 293 -5.48 -8.16 3.53
C GLY A 293 -5.21 -6.86 2.77
N THR A 294 -5.56 -6.81 1.52
CA THR A 294 -5.46 -5.58 0.72
C THR A 294 -6.34 -4.48 1.30
N ILE A 295 -5.77 -3.27 1.43
CA ILE A 295 -6.45 -2.08 1.97
C ILE A 295 -6.63 -1.08 0.83
N THR A 296 -7.86 -0.63 0.61
CA THR A 296 -8.19 0.40 -0.39
C THR A 296 -8.68 1.66 0.30
N ILE A 297 -8.05 2.78 0.01
CA ILE A 297 -8.50 4.10 0.45
C ILE A 297 -9.09 4.83 -0.75
N GLY A 298 -10.40 5.06 -0.74
CA GLY A 298 -11.08 5.88 -1.73
C GLY A 298 -11.24 7.32 -1.26
N SER A 299 -11.28 8.25 -2.20
CA SER A 299 -11.57 9.66 -1.92
C SER A 299 -12.50 10.27 -2.96
N ASP A 300 -13.44 11.10 -2.48
CA ASP A 300 -14.27 11.97 -3.31
C ASP A 300 -13.66 13.39 -3.45
N GLY A 301 -12.45 13.60 -2.96
CA GLY A 301 -11.76 14.89 -2.87
C GLY A 301 -12.06 15.70 -1.62
N GLN A 302 -12.91 15.20 -0.71
CA GLN A 302 -13.22 15.81 0.58
C GLN A 302 -13.23 14.80 1.72
N ASN A 303 -13.75 13.60 1.46
CA ASN A 303 -13.92 12.53 2.43
C ASN A 303 -13.17 11.28 1.98
N TYR A 304 -12.89 10.39 2.94
CA TYR A 304 -12.26 9.10 2.72
C TYR A 304 -13.26 7.97 2.97
N THR A 305 -13.07 6.90 2.21
CA THR A 305 -13.67 5.59 2.46
C THR A 305 -12.55 4.55 2.57
N VAL A 306 -12.70 3.60 3.47
CA VAL A 306 -11.72 2.52 3.67
C VAL A 306 -12.39 1.19 3.36
N GLY A 307 -11.81 0.44 2.43
CA GLY A 307 -12.17 -0.94 2.11
C GLY A 307 -11.05 -1.88 2.51
N THR A 308 -11.40 -3.06 3.05
CA THR A 308 -10.43 -4.09 3.46
C THR A 308 -10.95 -5.47 3.07
N GLU A 309 -10.06 -6.43 2.82
CA GLU A 309 -10.45 -7.81 2.51
C GLU A 309 -10.90 -8.59 3.75
N HIS A 310 -10.33 -8.25 4.92
CA HIS A 310 -10.62 -8.88 6.19
C HIS A 310 -11.03 -7.82 7.23
N PHE A 311 -11.63 -8.28 8.31
CA PHE A 311 -11.96 -7.44 9.46
C PHE A 311 -10.99 -7.73 10.62
N ALA A 312 -10.49 -6.68 11.25
CA ALA A 312 -9.76 -6.74 12.51
C ALA A 312 -10.29 -5.64 13.46
N ALA A 313 -10.27 -5.88 14.74
CA ALA A 313 -10.65 -4.87 15.73
C ALA A 313 -9.52 -3.84 15.89
N ASP A 314 -9.85 -2.59 16.22
CA ASP A 314 -8.85 -1.52 16.42
C ASP A 314 -7.77 -1.90 17.44
N ALA A 315 -8.16 -2.63 18.50
CA ALA A 315 -7.22 -3.14 19.48
C ALA A 315 -6.22 -4.19 18.95
N GLU A 316 -6.53 -4.84 17.81
CA GLU A 316 -5.63 -5.78 17.13
C GLU A 316 -4.71 -5.03 16.16
N LEU A 317 -5.23 -3.96 15.51
CA LEU A 317 -4.47 -3.16 14.56
C LEU A 317 -3.36 -2.35 15.23
N ASN A 318 -3.66 -1.77 16.41
CA ASN A 318 -2.70 -1.03 17.21
C ASN A 318 -2.94 -1.27 18.72
N PRO A 319 -2.50 -2.40 19.26
CA PRO A 319 -2.76 -2.80 20.65
C PRO A 319 -2.12 -1.83 21.64
N THR A 320 -2.86 -1.49 22.70
CA THR A 320 -2.38 -0.59 23.78
C THR A 320 -1.48 -1.29 24.80
N ASP A 321 -1.53 -2.63 24.87
CA ASP A 321 -0.70 -3.45 25.74
C ASP A 321 0.36 -4.19 24.91
N PRO A 322 1.66 -3.96 25.15
CA PRO A 322 2.74 -4.69 24.49
C PRO A 322 2.62 -6.23 24.63
N ALA A 323 2.02 -6.69 25.73
CA ALA A 323 1.72 -8.10 25.92
C ALA A 323 0.56 -8.58 25.05
N ALA A 324 -0.38 -7.69 24.67
CA ALA A 324 -1.46 -8.00 23.73
C ALA A 324 -0.96 -7.98 22.26
N ALA A 325 0.02 -7.14 21.93
CA ALA A 325 0.72 -7.21 20.64
C ALA A 325 1.45 -8.55 20.45
N SER A 326 1.90 -9.14 21.54
CA SER A 326 2.44 -10.52 21.58
C SER A 326 1.37 -11.62 21.56
N THR A 327 0.09 -11.32 21.74
CA THR A 327 -0.99 -12.32 21.87
C THR A 327 -1.77 -12.59 20.58
N VAL A 328 -1.51 -11.91 19.47
CA VAL A 328 -1.71 -12.53 18.15
C VAL A 328 -0.48 -13.42 17.86
N GLN A 329 -0.10 -14.20 18.87
CA GLN A 329 0.84 -15.30 18.70
C GLN A 329 0.11 -16.36 17.90
N GLN A 330 0.41 -16.42 16.62
CA GLN A 330 0.06 -17.59 15.84
C GLN A 330 0.74 -18.77 16.51
N ALA A 331 -0.01 -19.50 17.34
CA ALA A 331 0.47 -20.71 17.95
C ALA A 331 0.90 -21.66 16.85
N TYR A 332 2.15 -22.05 16.84
CA TYR A 332 2.63 -23.10 15.95
C TYR A 332 2.37 -24.46 16.60
N ILE A 333 1.97 -25.43 15.81
CA ILE A 333 1.68 -26.77 16.26
C ILE A 333 2.84 -27.68 15.84
N GLY A 334 3.71 -28.01 16.79
CA GLY A 334 4.81 -28.93 16.59
C GLY A 334 4.37 -30.38 16.65
N ASN A 335 4.96 -31.22 15.82
CA ASN A 335 4.81 -32.68 15.88
C ASN A 335 5.99 -33.27 16.67
N VAL A 336 5.73 -33.79 17.87
CA VAL A 336 6.77 -34.32 18.76
C VAL A 336 7.57 -35.47 18.14
N ASN A 337 7.00 -36.18 17.16
CA ASN A 337 7.65 -37.34 16.51
C ASN A 337 8.51 -36.91 15.32
N SER A 338 7.98 -36.06 14.43
CA SER A 338 8.68 -35.66 13.20
C SER A 338 9.58 -34.43 13.39
N LYS A 339 9.45 -33.75 14.53
CA LYS A 339 10.11 -32.46 14.80
C LYS A 339 9.86 -31.41 13.73
N LYS A 340 8.64 -31.45 13.14
CA LYS A 340 8.15 -30.38 12.25
C LYS A 340 7.11 -29.57 12.97
N PHE A 341 7.08 -28.26 12.72
CA PHE A 341 6.01 -27.40 13.20
C PHE A 341 5.19 -26.82 12.04
N HIS A 342 3.94 -26.53 12.30
CA HIS A 342 2.90 -26.22 11.34
C HIS A 342 2.10 -25.00 11.79
N LEU A 343 1.50 -24.29 10.82
CA LEU A 343 0.41 -23.36 11.12
C LEU A 343 -0.85 -24.13 11.58
N PRO A 344 -1.70 -23.55 12.45
CA PRO A 344 -2.94 -24.18 12.87
C PRO A 344 -3.90 -24.56 11.73
N THR A 345 -3.80 -23.86 10.60
CA THR A 345 -4.58 -24.11 9.39
C THR A 345 -3.98 -25.16 8.46
N CYS A 346 -2.84 -25.76 8.83
CA CYS A 346 -2.16 -26.74 7.99
C CYS A 346 -3.01 -28.01 7.76
N PRO A 347 -3.22 -28.46 6.52
CA PRO A 347 -3.97 -29.70 6.26
C PRO A 347 -3.25 -30.96 6.77
N ASN A 348 -1.96 -30.85 7.11
CA ASN A 348 -1.11 -31.96 7.57
C ASN A 348 -0.79 -31.88 9.06
N LEU A 349 -1.72 -31.38 9.88
CA LEU A 349 -1.53 -31.33 11.34
C LEU A 349 -1.32 -32.73 11.92
N PRO A 350 -0.43 -32.88 12.93
CA PRO A 350 -0.30 -34.13 13.68
C PRO A 350 -1.57 -34.42 14.50
N ALA A 351 -1.80 -35.70 14.84
CA ALA A 351 -2.85 -36.04 15.78
C ALA A 351 -2.63 -35.33 17.14
N GLU A 352 -3.69 -34.91 17.82
CA GLU A 352 -3.65 -34.09 19.05
C GLU A 352 -2.66 -34.61 20.11
N LYS A 353 -2.63 -35.93 20.33
CA LYS A 353 -1.69 -36.57 21.27
C LYS A 353 -0.21 -36.39 20.93
N ASN A 354 0.11 -35.95 19.72
CA ASN A 354 1.47 -35.73 19.22
C ASN A 354 1.78 -34.25 18.99
N GLN A 355 0.87 -33.35 19.42
CA GLN A 355 1.04 -31.92 19.28
C GLN A 355 1.79 -31.33 20.48
N ILE A 356 2.61 -30.35 20.19
CA ILE A 356 3.16 -29.38 21.14
C ILE A 356 2.90 -27.99 20.58
N LEU A 357 2.57 -27.04 21.45
CA LEU A 357 2.32 -25.66 21.04
C LEU A 357 3.58 -24.83 21.23
N PHE A 358 3.89 -23.99 20.26
CA PHE A 358 4.91 -22.95 20.33
C PHE A 358 4.24 -21.60 20.15
N SER A 359 4.67 -20.63 20.92
CA SER A 359 4.16 -19.27 20.88
C SER A 359 4.78 -18.43 19.77
N SER A 360 5.89 -18.88 19.17
CA SER A 360 6.57 -18.20 18.08
C SER A 360 7.32 -19.18 17.16
N TYR A 361 7.68 -18.70 15.97
CA TYR A 361 8.54 -19.40 15.02
C TYR A 361 9.89 -19.70 15.65
N ASP A 362 10.50 -18.71 16.31
CA ASP A 362 11.83 -18.82 16.91
C ASP A 362 11.84 -19.81 18.07
N GLU A 363 10.81 -19.82 18.91
CA GLU A 363 10.65 -20.81 19.96
C GLU A 363 10.64 -22.25 19.39
N ALA A 364 9.95 -22.46 18.27
CA ALA A 364 9.92 -23.76 17.61
C ALA A 364 11.32 -24.16 17.06
N ILE A 365 12.05 -23.20 16.47
CA ILE A 365 13.41 -23.42 15.97
C ILE A 365 14.37 -23.69 17.13
N GLU A 366 14.34 -22.91 18.21
CA GLU A 366 15.16 -23.11 19.41
C GLU A 366 14.88 -24.47 20.09
N ALA A 367 13.62 -24.93 20.05
CA ALA A 367 13.22 -26.25 20.50
C ALA A 367 13.67 -27.40 19.56
N GLY A 368 14.35 -27.08 18.46
CA GLY A 368 14.90 -28.05 17.50
C GLY A 368 13.87 -28.58 16.50
N TYR A 369 12.81 -27.80 16.22
CA TYR A 369 11.83 -28.16 15.21
C TYR A 369 12.15 -27.45 13.88
N THR A 370 11.67 -28.01 12.78
CA THR A 370 11.83 -27.47 11.44
C THR A 370 10.47 -27.10 10.85
N PRO A 371 10.35 -26.02 10.04
CA PRO A 371 9.09 -25.62 9.46
C PRO A 371 8.53 -26.67 8.48
N CYS A 372 7.20 -26.78 8.45
CA CYS A 372 6.53 -27.62 7.47
C CYS A 372 6.46 -26.90 6.13
N SER A 373 7.10 -27.48 5.11
CA SER A 373 7.15 -26.92 3.75
C SER A 373 5.79 -26.81 3.02
N THR A 374 4.72 -27.34 3.61
CA THR A 374 3.36 -27.24 3.03
C THR A 374 2.65 -25.96 3.47
N CYS A 375 2.87 -25.49 4.70
CA CYS A 375 2.13 -24.37 5.28
C CYS A 375 3.05 -23.23 5.75
N ILE A 376 4.35 -23.43 5.81
CA ILE A 376 5.35 -22.43 6.18
C ILE A 376 6.36 -22.40 5.03
N LYS A 377 6.32 -21.35 4.24
CA LYS A 377 7.19 -21.15 3.06
C LYS A 377 8.29 -20.15 3.34
#